data_f0073bd6d9e3d5ad0a158316162f3d53
#
_entry.id   f0073bd6d9e3d5ad0a158316162f3d53
#
_cell.length_a   1.000
_cell.length_b   1.000
_cell.length_c   1.000
_cell.angle_alpha   90.00
_cell.angle_beta   90.00
_cell.angle_gamma   90.00
#
_symmetry.space_group_name_H-M   'P 1'
#
loop_
_entity.id
_entity.type
_entity.pdbx_description
1 polymer ?
#
loop_
_entity_poly.entity_id
_entity_poly.type
_entity_poly.pdbx_seq_one_letter_code
_entity_poly.pdbx_strand_id
1 'polypeptide(L)'
;MKKRQDLRNIAIIAHVDHGKTTLVDQLLRQAGTFRANEHIEERAMDSNDLERERGITILAKNTAIHYEDKRINILDTPGHADFGGEVERIMKMVDGVLLVVDAYEGCMPQTRFVLKKALEQNLTPIVVVNKIDRDFARPDEVVDEVVDLFIELGANEDQLEFPVVFASAMNGTASLYSNPANQEENMKSLFDTIIEHIPAPVDNSEEPLQFQVALLDYNDYVGRIGVGRVFRGTMKVGQQVALMKVDGTVKQFRVTKLFGYIGLKRQEIEEAKAGDLVAVSGMEDINVGETVCPVEHEEALPLLRIDEPTLQMTFLVNNSPFAGREGKFITSRKIEERLRSQLETDVSLRVDNTDSPDAWIVSGRGELHLSILIENMRREGYELQVSKPEVIIKEVDGVRCEPVERVQIDVPEEYTGSIMESMGARKGEMLDMVNNGNGQVRLTFMVPARGLIGYTTEFLTLTRGYGILNHTFDCYQPVHAGQVGGRRQGVLVSLETGKASQYGIMQVEDRGVIFVEPGTEVYAGMIVGEHTRENDLTVNVVKMKQQTNIRSATKDQTSTMKKPRLMTLEESLEYLNDDEFCEVTPESIRLRKKILDKSERERAAKKKKSVEA
;
A
#
# COMPACT_ATOMS: atom_id res chain seq x y z
N MET A 1 14.64 35.34 -12.21
CA MET A 1 13.65 35.20 -11.14
C MET A 1 14.38 35.06 -9.82
N LYS A 2 13.91 35.71 -8.74
CA LYS A 2 14.47 35.54 -7.40
C LYS A 2 14.15 34.14 -6.91
N LYS A 3 15.10 33.47 -6.22
CA LYS A 3 14.93 32.10 -5.71
C LYS A 3 15.08 32.07 -4.20
N ARG A 4 14.30 31.23 -3.52
CA ARG A 4 14.37 30.93 -2.09
C ARG A 4 15.58 30.04 -1.80
N GLN A 5 16.77 30.65 -1.68
CA GLN A 5 18.01 29.90 -1.39
C GLN A 5 18.02 29.21 -0.02
N ASP A 6 17.16 29.66 0.88
CA ASP A 6 16.97 29.13 2.22
C ASP A 6 16.15 27.82 2.27
N LEU A 7 15.64 27.33 1.14
CA LEU A 7 14.68 26.24 1.10
C LEU A 7 15.00 25.21 0.00
N ARG A 8 14.82 23.91 0.34
CA ARG A 8 14.80 22.78 -0.62
C ARG A 8 13.62 21.87 -0.29
N ASN A 9 12.88 21.45 -1.31
CA ASN A 9 11.77 20.51 -1.18
C ASN A 9 12.10 19.26 -1.98
N ILE A 10 12.23 18.11 -1.31
CA ILE A 10 12.59 16.85 -1.92
C ILE A 10 11.62 15.75 -1.51
N ALA A 11 11.41 14.79 -2.41
CA ALA A 11 10.77 13.52 -2.08
C ALA A 11 11.83 12.42 -1.99
N ILE A 12 11.61 11.43 -1.14
CA ILE A 12 12.51 10.29 -1.03
C ILE A 12 11.82 9.03 -1.57
N ILE A 13 12.50 8.36 -2.49
CA ILE A 13 12.06 7.14 -3.16
C ILE A 13 13.03 6.02 -2.82
N ALA A 14 12.51 4.89 -2.36
CA ALA A 14 13.31 3.71 -2.12
C ALA A 14 12.45 2.45 -2.24
N HIS A 15 13.09 1.33 -2.57
CA HIS A 15 12.47 0.03 -2.36
C HIS A 15 12.42 -0.33 -0.87
N VAL A 16 11.55 -1.26 -0.51
CA VAL A 16 11.50 -1.85 0.83
C VAL A 16 12.90 -2.34 1.23
N ASP A 17 13.29 -2.09 2.47
CA ASP A 17 14.59 -2.46 3.03
C ASP A 17 15.84 -1.81 2.40
N HIS A 18 15.74 -0.93 1.41
CA HIS A 18 16.91 -0.19 0.90
C HIS A 18 17.48 0.86 1.88
N GLY A 19 16.84 1.02 3.04
CA GLY A 19 17.33 1.85 4.14
C GLY A 19 16.87 3.30 4.12
N LYS A 20 15.73 3.59 3.49
CA LYS A 20 15.10 4.92 3.44
C LYS A 20 14.93 5.54 4.83
N THR A 21 14.25 4.84 5.72
CA THR A 21 13.97 5.31 7.09
C THR A 21 15.24 5.56 7.87
N THR A 22 16.19 4.62 7.81
CA THR A 22 17.50 4.77 8.46
C THR A 22 18.27 5.97 7.94
N LEU A 23 18.22 6.24 6.63
CA LEU A 23 18.85 7.40 6.01
C LEU A 23 18.25 8.70 6.53
N VAL A 24 16.93 8.82 6.55
CA VAL A 24 16.23 10.00 7.07
C VAL A 24 16.49 10.20 8.54
N ASP A 25 16.51 9.14 9.35
CA ASP A 25 16.86 9.23 10.78
C ASP A 25 18.28 9.77 10.98
N GLN A 26 19.25 9.38 10.17
CA GLN A 26 20.60 9.92 10.21
C GLN A 26 20.67 11.38 9.80
N LEU A 27 19.94 11.77 8.75
CA LEU A 27 19.85 13.18 8.35
C LEU A 27 19.24 14.04 9.46
N LEU A 28 18.19 13.56 10.12
CA LEU A 28 17.58 14.24 11.27
C LEU A 28 18.55 14.40 12.45
N ARG A 29 19.31 13.35 12.78
CA ARG A 29 20.28 13.37 13.89
C ARG A 29 21.44 14.33 13.61
N GLN A 30 22.00 14.27 12.41
CA GLN A 30 23.21 15.02 12.06
C GLN A 30 22.95 16.47 11.68
N ALA A 31 21.74 16.83 11.29
CA ALA A 31 21.35 18.20 10.98
C ALA A 31 21.21 19.12 12.22
N GLY A 32 21.32 18.56 13.43
CA GLY A 32 21.16 19.36 14.65
C GLY A 32 19.74 19.87 14.92
N THR A 33 18.75 19.31 14.24
CA THR A 33 17.33 19.66 14.36
C THR A 33 16.77 19.35 15.75
N PHE A 34 17.39 18.39 16.44
CA PHE A 34 17.01 17.97 17.79
C PHE A 34 18.04 18.40 18.84
N ARG A 35 17.57 18.67 20.06
CA ARG A 35 18.46 18.94 21.18
C ARG A 35 19.24 17.68 21.56
N ALA A 36 20.48 17.81 22.03
CA ALA A 36 21.38 16.71 22.37
C ALA A 36 20.80 15.65 23.34
N ASN A 37 19.74 15.97 24.06
CA ASN A 37 19.06 15.11 25.04
C ASN A 37 17.68 14.62 24.58
N GLU A 38 17.27 14.89 23.35
CA GLU A 38 15.99 14.42 22.82
C GLU A 38 16.20 13.04 22.21
N HIS A 39 15.63 12.01 22.82
CA HIS A 39 15.61 10.65 22.27
C HIS A 39 14.76 10.64 21.00
N ILE A 40 15.41 10.45 19.87
CA ILE A 40 14.72 10.09 18.63
C ILE A 40 14.49 8.57 18.69
N GLU A 41 13.23 8.15 18.67
CA GLU A 41 12.92 6.72 18.50
C GLU A 41 13.51 6.25 17.16
N GLU A 42 14.12 5.06 17.16
CA GLU A 42 14.56 4.45 15.92
C GLU A 42 13.35 4.25 14.98
N ARG A 43 13.53 4.54 13.70
CA ARG A 43 12.48 4.55 12.68
C ARG A 43 11.39 5.61 12.95
N ALA A 44 11.80 6.82 13.27
CA ALA A 44 10.91 7.92 13.60
C ALA A 44 9.88 8.25 12.49
N MET A 45 10.20 7.97 11.21
CA MET A 45 9.29 8.13 10.08
C MET A 45 8.22 7.03 10.02
N ASP A 46 8.50 5.81 10.48
CA ASP A 46 7.55 4.70 10.50
C ASP A 46 6.72 4.73 11.79
N SER A 47 5.88 5.73 11.96
CA SER A 47 5.08 5.92 13.18
C SER A 47 3.92 4.92 13.33
N ASN A 48 3.56 4.22 12.25
CA ASN A 48 2.53 3.19 12.24
C ASN A 48 3.15 1.80 12.42
N ASP A 49 2.63 1.01 13.34
CA ASP A 49 3.12 -0.36 13.59
C ASP A 49 3.03 -1.23 12.33
N LEU A 50 2.02 -1.02 11.48
CA LEU A 50 1.88 -1.72 10.20
C LEU A 50 3.00 -1.37 9.20
N GLU A 51 3.42 -0.12 9.13
CA GLU A 51 4.55 0.29 8.30
C GLU A 51 5.83 -0.39 8.75
N ARG A 52 6.05 -0.44 10.09
CA ARG A 52 7.23 -1.11 10.68
C ARG A 52 7.24 -2.62 10.41
N GLU A 53 6.08 -3.29 10.57
CA GLU A 53 5.96 -4.74 10.38
C GLU A 53 6.11 -5.15 8.92
N ARG A 54 5.58 -4.34 7.99
CA ARG A 54 5.59 -4.62 6.56
C ARG A 54 6.80 -4.04 5.83
N GLY A 55 7.53 -3.13 6.48
CA GLY A 55 8.65 -2.41 5.88
C GLY A 55 8.26 -1.46 4.75
N ILE A 56 6.98 -1.11 4.58
CA ILE A 56 6.48 -0.24 3.52
C ILE A 56 5.96 1.08 4.10
N THR A 57 6.13 2.17 3.34
CA THR A 57 5.45 3.44 3.64
C THR A 57 4.02 3.37 3.13
N ILE A 58 3.07 3.62 4.01
CA ILE A 58 1.63 3.63 3.73
C ILE A 58 1.14 5.05 3.57
N LEU A 59 1.55 5.95 4.49
CA LEU A 59 1.14 7.34 4.52
C LEU A 59 2.32 8.27 4.22
N ALA A 60 2.10 9.23 3.34
CA ALA A 60 3.06 10.28 3.09
C ALA A 60 3.28 11.14 4.35
N LYS A 61 4.54 11.38 4.68
CA LYS A 61 4.93 12.23 5.82
C LYS A 61 5.87 13.30 5.37
N ASN A 62 5.74 14.49 5.97
CA ASN A 62 6.67 15.59 5.76
C ASN A 62 7.60 15.72 6.97
N THR A 63 8.88 15.79 6.70
CA THR A 63 9.94 16.02 7.67
C THR A 63 10.73 17.22 7.27
N ALA A 64 10.91 18.21 8.15
CA ALA A 64 11.73 19.38 7.88
C ALA A 64 13.04 19.33 8.68
N ILE A 65 14.14 19.44 7.98
CA ILE A 65 15.50 19.42 8.52
C ILE A 65 16.10 20.82 8.36
N HIS A 66 16.82 21.30 9.38
CA HIS A 66 17.60 22.51 9.30
C HIS A 66 19.08 22.13 9.23
N TYR A 67 19.70 22.46 8.12
CA TYR A 67 21.13 22.27 7.92
C TYR A 67 21.77 23.60 7.55
N GLU A 68 22.70 24.09 8.38
CA GLU A 68 23.26 25.45 8.32
C GLU A 68 22.14 26.50 8.34
N ASP A 69 22.05 27.36 7.33
CA ASP A 69 21.03 28.38 7.15
C ASP A 69 19.86 27.94 6.25
N LYS A 70 19.79 26.66 5.92
CA LYS A 70 18.82 26.12 4.97
C LYS A 70 17.84 25.17 5.63
N ARG A 71 16.61 25.21 5.14
CA ARG A 71 15.56 24.25 5.49
C ARG A 71 15.38 23.28 4.32
N ILE A 72 15.46 21.99 4.62
CA ILE A 72 15.22 20.90 3.68
C ILE A 72 13.95 20.17 4.12
N ASN A 73 12.90 20.26 3.32
CA ASN A 73 11.69 19.45 3.50
C ASN A 73 11.87 18.14 2.77
N ILE A 74 11.66 17.04 3.46
CA ILE A 74 11.70 15.68 2.92
C ILE A 74 10.30 15.08 3.02
N LEU A 75 9.70 14.79 1.86
CA LEU A 75 8.44 14.07 1.79
C LEU A 75 8.69 12.59 1.58
N ASP A 76 8.20 11.78 2.49
CA ASP A 76 8.22 10.33 2.34
C ASP A 76 7.14 9.89 1.36
N THR A 77 7.50 9.02 0.41
CA THR A 77 6.59 8.55 -0.64
C THR A 77 6.24 7.09 -0.44
N PRO A 78 4.94 6.72 -0.54
CA PRO A 78 4.56 5.33 -0.65
C PRO A 78 5.21 4.68 -1.88
N GLY A 79 5.69 3.44 -1.73
CA GLY A 79 6.33 2.70 -2.82
C GLY A 79 5.38 1.84 -3.64
N HIS A 80 4.18 1.56 -3.13
CA HIS A 80 3.23 0.64 -3.76
C HIS A 80 2.30 1.34 -4.75
N ALA A 81 1.98 0.64 -5.84
CA ALA A 81 1.13 1.17 -6.92
C ALA A 81 -0.29 1.58 -6.46
N ASP A 82 -0.84 0.92 -5.44
CA ASP A 82 -2.15 1.27 -4.86
C ASP A 82 -2.21 2.72 -4.34
N PHE A 83 -1.06 3.33 -4.08
CA PHE A 83 -0.93 4.72 -3.62
C PHE A 83 -0.47 5.69 -4.71
N GLY A 84 -0.62 5.30 -5.99
CA GLY A 84 -0.13 6.07 -7.14
C GLY A 84 -0.59 7.51 -7.19
N GLY A 85 -1.84 7.79 -6.88
CA GLY A 85 -2.38 9.16 -6.82
C GLY A 85 -1.74 10.01 -5.73
N GLU A 86 -1.38 9.42 -4.57
CA GLU A 86 -0.64 10.13 -3.53
C GLU A 86 0.76 10.47 -4.00
N VAL A 87 1.44 9.52 -4.64
CA VAL A 87 2.77 9.73 -5.22
C VAL A 87 2.77 10.90 -6.20
N GLU A 88 1.80 10.93 -7.14
CA GLU A 88 1.71 12.01 -8.13
C GLU A 88 1.49 13.37 -7.48
N ARG A 89 0.66 13.45 -6.43
CA ARG A 89 0.43 14.69 -5.68
C ARG A 89 1.66 15.15 -4.92
N ILE A 90 2.40 14.21 -4.31
CA ILE A 90 3.66 14.52 -3.61
C ILE A 90 4.69 15.06 -4.60
N MET A 91 4.82 14.44 -5.79
CA MET A 91 5.77 14.89 -6.81
C MET A 91 5.51 16.31 -7.30
N LYS A 92 4.26 16.80 -7.25
CA LYS A 92 3.93 18.19 -7.55
C LYS A 92 4.30 19.19 -6.45
N MET A 93 4.55 18.72 -5.23
CA MET A 93 4.93 19.57 -4.11
C MET A 93 6.44 19.82 -3.99
N VAL A 94 7.26 19.01 -4.67
CA VAL A 94 8.72 19.01 -4.51
C VAL A 94 9.43 19.51 -5.76
N ASP A 95 10.72 19.81 -5.60
CA ASP A 95 11.59 20.34 -6.65
C ASP A 95 12.62 19.29 -7.10
N GLY A 96 12.80 18.22 -6.32
CA GLY A 96 13.69 17.12 -6.66
C GLY A 96 13.39 15.84 -5.87
N VAL A 97 14.12 14.78 -6.21
CA VAL A 97 13.93 13.46 -5.61
C VAL A 97 15.27 12.82 -5.22
N LEU A 98 15.28 12.14 -4.08
CA LEU A 98 16.35 11.24 -3.67
C LEU A 98 15.92 9.81 -4.00
N LEU A 99 16.62 9.14 -4.91
CA LEU A 99 16.46 7.73 -5.19
C LEU A 99 17.49 6.93 -4.37
N VAL A 100 17.02 6.19 -3.38
CA VAL A 100 17.87 5.35 -2.53
C VAL A 100 17.87 3.91 -3.05
N VAL A 101 19.05 3.40 -3.39
CA VAL A 101 19.25 2.07 -3.96
C VAL A 101 20.25 1.30 -3.10
N ASP A 102 19.96 0.04 -2.81
CA ASP A 102 20.88 -0.84 -2.09
C ASP A 102 22.07 -1.24 -2.99
N ALA A 103 23.28 -1.08 -2.49
CA ALA A 103 24.52 -1.36 -3.22
C ALA A 103 24.72 -2.84 -3.62
N TYR A 104 23.98 -3.77 -3.00
CA TYR A 104 24.01 -5.19 -3.33
C TYR A 104 22.84 -5.60 -4.23
N GLU A 105 21.61 -5.21 -3.87
CA GLU A 105 20.37 -5.60 -4.56
C GLU A 105 20.17 -4.87 -5.90
N GLY A 106 20.62 -3.61 -5.97
CA GLY A 106 20.46 -2.79 -7.16
C GLY A 106 19.04 -2.24 -7.35
N CYS A 107 18.67 -1.97 -8.61
CA CYS A 107 17.39 -1.39 -8.97
C CYS A 107 16.25 -2.42 -8.87
N MET A 108 15.28 -2.16 -7.98
CA MET A 108 14.13 -3.04 -7.78
C MET A 108 12.88 -2.51 -8.50
N PRO A 109 11.99 -3.41 -8.97
CA PRO A 109 10.85 -3.01 -9.82
C PRO A 109 9.86 -2.02 -9.19
N GLN A 110 9.64 -2.05 -7.86
CA GLN A 110 8.68 -1.16 -7.19
C GLN A 110 9.07 0.32 -7.29
N THR A 111 10.36 0.64 -7.32
CA THR A 111 10.84 2.02 -7.46
C THR A 111 10.58 2.59 -8.84
N ARG A 112 10.42 1.75 -9.87
CA ARG A 112 10.21 2.16 -11.26
C ARG A 112 8.98 3.03 -11.44
N PHE A 113 7.86 2.66 -10.83
CA PHE A 113 6.62 3.42 -10.93
C PHE A 113 6.78 4.84 -10.34
N VAL A 114 7.30 4.93 -9.12
CA VAL A 114 7.47 6.21 -8.41
C VAL A 114 8.50 7.08 -9.13
N LEU A 115 9.62 6.49 -9.56
CA LEU A 115 10.65 7.18 -10.33
C LEU A 115 10.12 7.70 -11.67
N LYS A 116 9.34 6.90 -12.41
CA LYS A 116 8.69 7.33 -13.64
C LYS A 116 7.84 8.58 -13.43
N LYS A 117 7.03 8.60 -12.35
CA LYS A 117 6.21 9.77 -12.01
C LYS A 117 7.05 11.00 -11.68
N ALA A 118 8.18 10.82 -11.00
CA ALA A 118 9.11 11.91 -10.71
C ALA A 118 9.75 12.48 -12.01
N LEU A 119 10.19 11.60 -12.91
CA LEU A 119 10.78 12.01 -14.19
C LEU A 119 9.77 12.72 -15.11
N GLU A 120 8.52 12.23 -15.17
CA GLU A 120 7.42 12.87 -15.91
C GLU A 120 7.11 14.30 -15.41
N GLN A 121 7.36 14.59 -14.12
CA GLN A 121 7.21 15.93 -13.52
C GLN A 121 8.47 16.80 -13.67
N ASN A 122 9.48 16.34 -14.41
CA ASN A 122 10.78 17.02 -14.59
C ASN A 122 11.50 17.35 -13.27
N LEU A 123 11.38 16.49 -12.27
CA LEU A 123 12.08 16.66 -11.01
C LEU A 123 13.56 16.33 -11.16
N THR A 124 14.41 17.07 -10.43
CA THR A 124 15.85 16.84 -10.40
C THR A 124 16.18 15.64 -9.53
N PRO A 125 16.78 14.56 -10.07
CA PRO A 125 17.12 13.37 -9.29
C PRO A 125 18.49 13.47 -8.65
N ILE A 126 18.64 12.89 -7.45
CA ILE A 126 19.90 12.54 -6.81
C ILE A 126 19.83 11.05 -6.48
N VAL A 127 20.87 10.31 -6.80
CA VAL A 127 20.94 8.88 -6.50
C VAL A 127 21.82 8.66 -5.27
N VAL A 128 21.28 7.92 -4.30
CA VAL A 128 21.99 7.50 -3.09
C VAL A 128 22.17 5.99 -3.11
N VAL A 129 23.39 5.54 -3.38
CA VAL A 129 23.75 4.12 -3.30
C VAL A 129 24.10 3.81 -1.85
N ASN A 130 23.16 3.15 -1.17
CA ASN A 130 23.21 2.89 0.28
C ASN A 130 23.75 1.49 0.58
N LYS A 131 24.19 1.27 1.81
CA LYS A 131 24.72 0.00 2.33
C LYS A 131 26.00 -0.47 1.63
N ILE A 132 26.86 0.46 1.24
CA ILE A 132 28.14 0.15 0.62
C ILE A 132 29.12 -0.61 1.55
N ASP A 133 28.82 -0.64 2.85
CA ASP A 133 29.53 -1.38 3.88
C ASP A 133 29.21 -2.89 3.89
N ARG A 134 28.22 -3.33 3.12
CA ARG A 134 27.88 -4.76 3.04
C ARG A 134 28.94 -5.56 2.28
N ASP A 135 29.14 -6.80 2.72
CA ASP A 135 29.89 -7.79 1.95
C ASP A 135 29.22 -8.00 0.59
N PHE A 136 30.02 -8.08 -0.47
CA PHE A 136 29.56 -8.22 -1.86
C PHE A 136 28.80 -7.02 -2.44
N ALA A 137 28.87 -5.85 -1.81
CA ALA A 137 28.36 -4.63 -2.42
C ALA A 137 29.07 -4.35 -3.76
N ARG A 138 28.28 -3.90 -4.76
CA ARG A 138 28.73 -3.61 -6.12
C ARG A 138 28.29 -2.20 -6.56
N PRO A 139 28.71 -1.16 -5.84
CA PRO A 139 28.14 0.18 -5.99
C PRO A 139 28.27 0.77 -7.40
N ASP A 140 29.38 0.53 -8.10
CA ASP A 140 29.60 1.05 -9.46
C ASP A 140 28.66 0.36 -10.47
N GLU A 141 28.47 -0.95 -10.40
CA GLU A 141 27.52 -1.69 -11.25
C GLU A 141 26.08 -1.23 -10.99
N VAL A 142 25.72 -0.95 -9.73
CA VAL A 142 24.39 -0.43 -9.37
C VAL A 142 24.15 0.95 -9.99
N VAL A 143 25.17 1.80 -10.09
CA VAL A 143 25.05 3.09 -10.79
C VAL A 143 24.73 2.87 -12.28
N ASP A 144 25.39 1.92 -12.94
CA ASP A 144 25.11 1.56 -14.33
C ASP A 144 23.67 1.05 -14.50
N GLU A 145 23.18 0.20 -13.59
CA GLU A 145 21.78 -0.25 -13.56
C GLU A 145 20.79 0.92 -13.40
N VAL A 146 21.14 1.92 -12.60
CA VAL A 146 20.31 3.13 -12.42
C VAL A 146 20.27 3.94 -13.72
N VAL A 147 21.40 4.12 -14.41
CA VAL A 147 21.46 4.82 -15.71
C VAL A 147 20.57 4.12 -16.72
N ASP A 148 20.68 2.80 -16.84
CA ASP A 148 19.84 2.00 -17.73
C ASP A 148 18.34 2.15 -17.39
N LEU A 149 18.00 2.15 -16.11
CA LEU A 149 16.63 2.37 -15.64
C LEU A 149 16.11 3.76 -16.02
N PHE A 150 16.91 4.81 -15.87
CA PHE A 150 16.52 6.17 -16.25
C PHE A 150 16.28 6.29 -17.76
N ILE A 151 17.14 5.69 -18.58
CA ILE A 151 16.98 5.64 -20.04
C ILE A 151 15.69 4.92 -20.42
N GLU A 152 15.42 3.76 -19.81
CA GLU A 152 14.20 2.98 -20.05
C GLU A 152 12.93 3.75 -19.68
N LEU A 153 12.98 4.55 -18.60
CA LEU A 153 11.86 5.36 -18.14
C LEU A 153 11.69 6.67 -18.90
N GLY A 154 12.57 6.96 -19.87
CA GLY A 154 12.49 8.13 -20.73
C GLY A 154 13.00 9.42 -20.08
N ALA A 155 14.00 9.33 -19.20
CA ALA A 155 14.66 10.50 -18.63
C ALA A 155 15.27 11.39 -19.72
N ASN A 156 15.21 12.70 -19.53
CA ASN A 156 15.85 13.67 -20.42
C ASN A 156 17.36 13.80 -20.10
N GLU A 157 18.10 14.53 -20.95
CA GLU A 157 19.55 14.71 -20.80
C GLU A 157 19.94 15.28 -19.43
N ASP A 158 19.24 16.31 -18.94
CA ASP A 158 19.49 16.92 -17.63
C ASP A 158 19.26 15.93 -16.46
N GLN A 159 18.29 15.04 -16.61
CA GLN A 159 17.99 14.02 -15.61
C GLN A 159 18.97 12.85 -15.62
N LEU A 160 19.65 12.59 -16.75
CA LEU A 160 20.70 11.57 -16.87
C LEU A 160 22.04 12.03 -16.25
N GLU A 161 22.25 13.34 -16.10
CA GLU A 161 23.43 13.91 -15.43
C GLU A 161 23.23 14.00 -13.90
N PHE A 162 22.60 13.01 -13.29
CA PHE A 162 22.33 13.00 -11.86
C PHE A 162 23.60 12.82 -11.01
N PRO A 163 23.75 13.52 -9.87
CA PRO A 163 24.80 13.25 -8.91
C PRO A 163 24.55 11.95 -8.16
N VAL A 164 25.64 11.26 -7.82
CA VAL A 164 25.61 10.02 -7.03
C VAL A 164 26.32 10.24 -5.70
N VAL A 165 25.66 9.83 -4.60
CA VAL A 165 26.23 9.80 -3.27
C VAL A 165 26.25 8.37 -2.78
N PHE A 166 27.39 7.90 -2.30
CA PHE A 166 27.58 6.57 -1.72
C PHE A 166 27.48 6.66 -0.20
N ALA A 167 26.61 5.85 0.42
CA ALA A 167 26.30 5.99 1.82
C ALA A 167 26.23 4.65 2.56
N SER A 168 26.49 4.69 3.85
CA SER A 168 26.07 3.68 4.82
C SER A 168 25.17 4.36 5.86
N ALA A 169 23.87 4.29 5.63
CA ALA A 169 22.90 4.88 6.55
C ALA A 169 22.98 4.30 7.96
N MET A 170 23.31 3.01 8.09
CA MET A 170 23.52 2.36 9.38
C MET A 170 24.67 3.01 10.18
N ASN A 171 25.77 3.29 9.51
CA ASN A 171 26.95 3.90 10.11
C ASN A 171 26.90 5.43 10.15
N GLY A 172 25.92 6.06 9.48
CA GLY A 172 25.77 7.50 9.39
C GLY A 172 26.85 8.19 8.55
N THR A 173 27.37 7.51 7.53
CA THR A 173 28.48 7.96 6.67
C THR A 173 28.04 8.16 5.23
N ALA A 174 28.64 9.12 4.52
CA ALA A 174 28.41 9.36 3.10
C ALA A 174 29.67 9.91 2.42
N SER A 175 29.78 9.69 1.10
CA SER A 175 30.87 10.22 0.29
C SER A 175 30.45 10.28 -1.18
N LEU A 176 31.18 11.06 -1.98
CA LEU A 176 31.07 11.06 -3.46
C LEU A 176 31.84 9.92 -4.13
N TYR A 177 32.54 9.09 -3.34
CA TYR A 177 33.37 8.00 -3.83
C TYR A 177 32.77 6.65 -3.45
N SER A 178 32.79 5.69 -4.38
CA SER A 178 32.21 4.34 -4.20
C SER A 178 32.99 3.45 -3.23
N ASN A 179 34.27 3.77 -2.99
CA ASN A 179 35.09 2.97 -2.09
C ASN A 179 34.71 3.20 -0.61
N PRO A 180 34.33 2.14 0.14
CA PRO A 180 33.99 2.26 1.56
C PRO A 180 35.08 2.89 2.44
N ALA A 181 36.36 2.74 2.05
CA ALA A 181 37.47 3.35 2.78
C ALA A 181 37.54 4.89 2.67
N ASN A 182 36.85 5.47 1.71
CA ASN A 182 36.80 6.92 1.46
C ASN A 182 35.55 7.57 2.02
N GLN A 183 34.77 6.86 2.86
CA GLN A 183 33.59 7.43 3.50
C GLN A 183 33.97 8.52 4.50
N GLU A 184 33.24 9.62 4.45
CA GLU A 184 33.30 10.63 5.52
C GLU A 184 32.54 10.12 6.76
N GLU A 185 32.99 10.48 7.96
CA GLU A 185 32.34 10.05 9.22
C GLU A 185 31.00 10.78 9.50
N ASN A 186 30.35 11.30 8.46
CA ASN A 186 29.10 12.04 8.54
C ASN A 186 28.35 12.03 7.20
N MET A 187 27.14 12.63 7.17
CA MET A 187 26.30 12.77 5.99
C MET A 187 26.50 14.09 5.22
N LYS A 188 27.58 14.83 5.50
CA LYS A 188 27.82 16.16 4.92
C LYS A 188 27.77 16.15 3.39
N SER A 189 28.44 15.19 2.75
CA SER A 189 28.43 15.03 1.30
C SER A 189 27.03 14.93 0.69
N LEU A 190 26.09 14.27 1.40
CA LEU A 190 24.70 14.19 0.97
C LEU A 190 23.95 15.53 1.15
N PHE A 191 24.14 16.22 2.29
CA PHE A 191 23.54 17.54 2.49
C PHE A 191 24.02 18.55 1.46
N ASP A 192 25.32 18.61 1.21
CA ASP A 192 25.92 19.53 0.26
C ASP A 192 25.40 19.24 -1.16
N THR A 193 25.31 17.97 -1.56
CA THR A 193 24.76 17.57 -2.86
C THR A 193 23.29 17.99 -2.99
N ILE A 194 22.46 17.83 -1.96
CA ILE A 194 21.06 18.28 -1.98
C ILE A 194 20.98 19.80 -2.19
N ILE A 195 21.80 20.56 -1.46
CA ILE A 195 21.78 22.03 -1.54
C ILE A 195 22.28 22.53 -2.91
N GLU A 196 23.26 21.88 -3.47
CA GLU A 196 23.90 22.28 -4.74
C GLU A 196 23.03 21.93 -5.95
N HIS A 197 22.49 20.69 -5.99
CA HIS A 197 21.84 20.16 -7.20
C HIS A 197 20.32 20.36 -7.20
N ILE A 198 19.64 20.29 -6.06
CA ILE A 198 18.18 20.52 -6.04
C ILE A 198 17.89 22.01 -6.24
N PRO A 199 17.04 22.36 -7.22
CA PRO A 199 16.71 23.76 -7.47
C PRO A 199 15.96 24.37 -6.28
N ALA A 200 16.34 25.60 -5.92
CA ALA A 200 15.60 26.38 -4.94
C ALA A 200 14.27 26.85 -5.55
N PRO A 201 13.15 26.82 -4.79
CA PRO A 201 11.86 27.33 -5.24
C PRO A 201 11.95 28.80 -5.70
N VAL A 202 11.12 29.17 -6.66
CA VAL A 202 11.00 30.57 -7.11
C VAL A 202 10.33 31.40 -6.02
N ASP A 203 10.87 32.58 -5.73
CA ASP A 203 10.33 33.52 -4.75
C ASP A 203 9.31 34.47 -5.40
N ASN A 204 8.08 34.01 -5.49
CA ASN A 204 6.93 34.77 -5.96
C ASN A 204 6.03 35.22 -4.79
N SER A 205 6.61 35.54 -3.63
CA SER A 205 5.89 35.84 -2.39
C SER A 205 5.09 37.15 -2.44
N GLU A 206 5.38 38.02 -3.40
CA GLU A 206 4.67 39.29 -3.60
C GLU A 206 3.49 39.19 -4.57
N GLU A 207 3.35 38.06 -5.26
CA GLU A 207 2.24 37.80 -6.16
C GLU A 207 0.96 37.39 -5.38
N PRO A 208 -0.21 37.40 -6.04
CA PRO A 208 -1.44 36.88 -5.42
C PRO A 208 -1.27 35.43 -4.97
N LEU A 209 -1.78 35.12 -3.78
CA LEU A 209 -1.66 33.80 -3.16
C LEU A 209 -2.23 32.69 -4.08
N GLN A 210 -1.49 31.63 -4.21
CA GLN A 210 -1.96 30.32 -4.70
C GLN A 210 -1.37 29.21 -3.85
N PHE A 211 -2.23 28.51 -3.13
CA PHE A 211 -1.90 27.32 -2.37
C PHE A 211 -2.79 26.16 -2.85
N GLN A 212 -2.22 25.01 -3.17
CA GLN A 212 -2.97 23.83 -3.55
C GLN A 212 -2.88 22.74 -2.50
N VAL A 213 -4.05 22.17 -2.18
CA VAL A 213 -4.16 21.05 -1.25
C VAL A 213 -3.78 19.74 -1.97
N ALA A 214 -2.74 19.09 -1.52
CA ALA A 214 -2.26 17.83 -2.08
C ALA A 214 -2.61 16.62 -1.19
N LEU A 215 -2.64 16.80 0.12
CA LEU A 215 -2.96 15.77 1.10
C LEU A 215 -3.97 16.30 2.11
N LEU A 216 -4.73 15.40 2.71
CA LEU A 216 -5.63 15.72 3.83
C LEU A 216 -5.12 15.09 5.11
N ASP A 217 -5.38 15.78 6.20
CA ASP A 217 -5.25 15.27 7.54
C ASP A 217 -6.47 15.67 8.37
N TYR A 218 -6.63 15.08 9.53
CA TYR A 218 -7.76 15.34 10.41
C TYR A 218 -7.32 15.44 11.87
N ASN A 219 -7.92 16.38 12.58
CA ASN A 219 -7.71 16.52 14.01
C ASN A 219 -9.05 16.87 14.66
N ASP A 220 -9.40 16.17 15.75
CA ASP A 220 -10.69 16.33 16.44
C ASP A 220 -10.98 17.76 16.93
N TYR A 221 -9.94 18.57 17.14
CA TYR A 221 -10.08 19.94 17.64
C TYR A 221 -10.22 20.99 16.54
N VAL A 222 -9.58 20.79 15.39
CA VAL A 222 -9.55 21.77 14.30
C VAL A 222 -10.24 21.29 13.03
N GLY A 223 -10.73 20.04 13.03
CA GLY A 223 -11.37 19.41 11.89
C GLY A 223 -10.38 19.01 10.80
N ARG A 224 -10.83 19.05 9.56
CA ARG A 224 -10.04 18.69 8.38
C ARG A 224 -8.94 19.73 8.12
N ILE A 225 -7.76 19.24 7.78
CA ILE A 225 -6.55 20.03 7.55
C ILE A 225 -6.07 19.74 6.13
N GLY A 226 -5.91 20.79 5.33
CA GLY A 226 -5.32 20.69 4.00
C GLY A 226 -3.80 20.86 4.05
N VAL A 227 -3.04 19.87 3.57
CA VAL A 227 -1.58 19.94 3.47
C VAL A 227 -1.19 20.15 2.01
N GLY A 228 -0.31 21.11 1.76
CA GLY A 228 0.07 21.42 0.40
C GLY A 228 1.24 22.39 0.30
N ARG A 229 1.46 22.88 -0.93
CA ARG A 229 2.51 23.85 -1.25
C ARG A 229 1.91 25.22 -1.55
N VAL A 230 2.56 26.26 -1.03
CA VAL A 230 2.34 27.64 -1.48
C VAL A 230 3.11 27.84 -2.79
N PHE A 231 2.41 27.92 -3.92
CA PHE A 231 3.05 28.07 -5.23
C PHE A 231 3.47 29.52 -5.49
N ARG A 232 2.66 30.48 -5.03
CA ARG A 232 2.99 31.90 -5.08
C ARG A 232 2.27 32.65 -3.96
N GLY A 233 2.69 33.88 -3.71
CA GLY A 233 2.09 34.74 -2.68
C GLY A 233 2.49 34.38 -1.26
N THR A 234 1.77 34.96 -0.33
CA THR A 234 1.94 34.76 1.12
C THR A 234 0.59 34.48 1.76
N MET A 235 0.52 33.45 2.60
CA MET A 235 -0.64 33.09 3.41
C MET A 235 -0.40 33.47 4.87
N LYS A 236 -1.39 34.07 5.53
CA LYS A 236 -1.31 34.48 6.94
C LYS A 236 -2.47 33.95 7.76
N VAL A 237 -2.22 33.68 9.02
CA VAL A 237 -3.27 33.37 10.01
C VAL A 237 -4.23 34.56 10.10
N GLY A 238 -5.53 34.26 10.12
CA GLY A 238 -6.60 35.29 10.16
C GLY A 238 -6.95 35.89 8.80
N GLN A 239 -6.21 35.61 7.74
CA GLN A 239 -6.50 36.05 6.37
C GLN A 239 -7.80 35.48 5.85
N GLN A 240 -8.60 36.33 5.20
CA GLN A 240 -9.77 35.87 4.43
C GLN A 240 -9.31 35.42 3.05
N VAL A 241 -9.69 34.21 2.67
CA VAL A 241 -9.29 33.57 1.42
C VAL A 241 -10.48 32.90 0.73
N ALA A 242 -10.36 32.69 -0.56
CA ALA A 242 -11.31 31.93 -1.37
C ALA A 242 -10.78 30.52 -1.60
N LEU A 243 -11.61 29.52 -1.43
CA LEU A 243 -11.35 28.12 -1.79
C LEU A 243 -12.05 27.83 -3.10
N MET A 244 -11.27 27.56 -4.12
CA MET A 244 -11.73 27.10 -5.43
C MET A 244 -11.97 25.59 -5.37
N LYS A 245 -13.23 25.17 -5.33
CA LYS A 245 -13.64 23.77 -5.22
C LYS A 245 -13.46 23.02 -6.55
N VAL A 246 -13.34 21.69 -6.48
CA VAL A 246 -13.23 20.81 -7.65
C VAL A 246 -14.45 20.93 -8.59
N ASP A 247 -15.64 21.19 -8.05
CA ASP A 247 -16.89 21.38 -8.80
C ASP A 247 -17.03 22.79 -9.43
N GLY A 248 -16.01 23.64 -9.28
CA GLY A 248 -16.01 25.01 -9.78
C GLY A 248 -16.72 26.03 -8.87
N THR A 249 -17.28 25.61 -7.74
CA THR A 249 -17.82 26.53 -6.75
C THR A 249 -16.71 27.21 -5.96
N VAL A 250 -17.00 28.41 -5.45
CA VAL A 250 -16.06 29.19 -4.63
C VAL A 250 -16.66 29.39 -3.25
N LYS A 251 -15.88 29.06 -2.23
CA LYS A 251 -16.24 29.29 -0.83
C LYS A 251 -15.20 30.19 -0.16
N GLN A 252 -15.66 31.15 0.61
CA GLN A 252 -14.78 32.00 1.39
C GLN A 252 -14.64 31.45 2.80
N PHE A 253 -13.42 31.46 3.32
CA PHE A 253 -13.15 31.10 4.69
C PHE A 253 -12.02 31.94 5.29
N ARG A 254 -11.83 31.83 6.57
CA ARG A 254 -10.73 32.47 7.29
C ARG A 254 -9.71 31.42 7.72
N VAL A 255 -8.45 31.63 7.40
CA VAL A 255 -7.36 30.77 7.88
C VAL A 255 -7.32 30.83 9.40
N THR A 256 -7.71 29.76 10.08
CA THR A 256 -7.74 29.73 11.56
C THR A 256 -6.40 29.38 12.13
N LYS A 257 -5.72 28.39 11.56
CA LYS A 257 -4.36 27.99 11.94
C LYS A 257 -3.56 27.62 10.70
N LEU A 258 -2.27 27.92 10.81
CA LEU A 258 -1.27 27.57 9.80
C LEU A 258 -0.14 26.83 10.51
N PHE A 259 0.27 25.71 9.93
CA PHE A 259 1.32 24.87 10.51
C PHE A 259 2.46 24.69 9.51
N GLY A 260 3.68 24.91 10.00
CA GLY A 260 4.91 24.46 9.36
C GLY A 260 5.39 23.16 10.01
N TYR A 261 6.57 22.70 9.59
CA TYR A 261 7.18 21.47 10.09
C TYR A 261 8.57 21.77 10.67
N ILE A 262 8.89 21.13 11.80
CA ILE A 262 10.23 21.08 12.40
C ILE A 262 10.49 19.62 12.81
N GLY A 263 11.46 18.98 12.20
CA GLY A 263 11.57 17.53 12.28
C GLY A 263 10.28 16.88 11.81
N LEU A 264 9.73 15.97 12.60
CA LEU A 264 8.46 15.29 12.35
C LEU A 264 7.24 16.01 12.95
N LYS A 265 7.47 17.07 13.74
CA LYS A 265 6.41 17.76 14.48
C LYS A 265 5.86 18.94 13.68
N ARG A 266 4.54 19.14 13.76
CA ARG A 266 3.90 20.35 13.29
C ARG A 266 4.07 21.46 14.31
N GLN A 267 4.39 22.65 13.84
CA GLN A 267 4.47 23.87 14.64
C GLN A 267 3.54 24.92 14.05
N GLU A 268 2.77 25.60 14.90
CA GLU A 268 1.98 26.76 14.47
C GLU A 268 2.91 27.88 14.00
N ILE A 269 2.59 28.45 12.85
CA ILE A 269 3.30 29.58 12.23
C ILE A 269 2.31 30.68 11.90
N GLU A 270 2.78 31.93 11.84
CA GLU A 270 1.93 33.09 11.55
C GLU A 270 1.77 33.34 10.05
N GLU A 271 2.81 33.03 9.27
CA GLU A 271 2.80 33.22 7.82
C GLU A 271 3.58 32.12 7.09
N ALA A 272 3.17 31.87 5.84
CA ALA A 272 3.84 31.00 4.89
C ALA A 272 4.00 31.70 3.53
N LYS A 273 5.14 31.49 2.87
CA LYS A 273 5.52 32.15 1.61
C LYS A 273 5.65 31.14 0.47
N ALA A 274 5.69 31.65 -0.75
CA ALA A 274 5.95 30.84 -1.94
C ALA A 274 7.11 29.86 -1.74
N GLY A 275 6.89 28.60 -2.08
CA GLY A 275 7.79 27.47 -1.87
C GLY A 275 7.57 26.69 -0.57
N ASP A 276 6.91 27.26 0.44
CA ASP A 276 6.69 26.58 1.71
C ASP A 276 5.69 25.42 1.58
N LEU A 277 5.98 24.32 2.29
CA LEU A 277 5.07 23.22 2.52
C LEU A 277 4.40 23.41 3.88
N VAL A 278 3.09 23.54 3.88
CA VAL A 278 2.32 23.89 5.08
C VAL A 278 1.01 23.14 5.18
N ALA A 279 0.48 23.11 6.39
CA ALA A 279 -0.85 22.61 6.66
C ALA A 279 -1.77 23.76 7.09
N VAL A 280 -2.98 23.82 6.53
CA VAL A 280 -3.96 24.90 6.77
C VAL A 280 -5.25 24.34 7.32
N SER A 281 -5.83 25.01 8.32
CA SER A 281 -7.13 24.72 8.89
C SER A 281 -8.06 25.93 8.83
N GLY A 282 -9.37 25.71 8.94
CA GLY A 282 -10.39 26.74 8.93
C GLY A 282 -11.58 26.40 8.02
N MET A 283 -11.54 25.29 7.33
CA MET A 283 -12.62 24.83 6.47
C MET A 283 -12.80 23.32 6.61
N GLU A 284 -13.99 22.91 7.07
CA GLU A 284 -14.31 21.51 7.34
C GLU A 284 -14.43 20.66 6.06
N ASP A 285 -14.80 21.27 4.93
CA ASP A 285 -15.02 20.59 3.66
C ASP A 285 -13.90 20.78 2.61
N ILE A 286 -12.69 21.15 3.05
CA ILE A 286 -11.51 21.25 2.19
C ILE A 286 -11.14 19.87 1.61
N ASN A 287 -10.84 19.82 0.31
CA ASN A 287 -10.51 18.58 -0.39
C ASN A 287 -9.20 18.68 -1.18
N VAL A 288 -8.68 17.53 -1.55
CA VAL A 288 -7.50 17.42 -2.41
C VAL A 288 -7.75 18.03 -3.78
N GLY A 289 -6.75 18.72 -4.32
CA GLY A 289 -6.80 19.38 -5.62
C GLY A 289 -7.37 20.77 -5.59
N GLU A 290 -8.02 21.17 -4.50
CA GLU A 290 -8.60 22.52 -4.35
C GLU A 290 -7.51 23.56 -4.17
N THR A 291 -7.76 24.77 -4.69
CA THR A 291 -6.84 25.90 -4.63
C THR A 291 -7.36 26.96 -3.66
N VAL A 292 -6.49 27.41 -2.77
CA VAL A 292 -6.73 28.57 -1.91
C VAL A 292 -6.07 29.79 -2.55
N CYS A 293 -6.85 30.85 -2.74
CA CYS A 293 -6.40 32.11 -3.35
C CYS A 293 -7.02 33.32 -2.64
N PRO A 294 -6.59 34.56 -2.94
CA PRO A 294 -7.24 35.76 -2.39
C PRO A 294 -8.67 35.90 -2.93
N VAL A 295 -9.57 36.42 -2.11
CA VAL A 295 -10.97 36.68 -2.52
C VAL A 295 -11.06 37.61 -3.73
N GLU A 296 -10.09 38.51 -3.87
CA GLU A 296 -10.06 39.51 -4.95
C GLU A 296 -9.41 39.00 -6.24
N HIS A 297 -8.76 37.83 -6.19
CA HIS A 297 -8.04 37.24 -7.31
C HIS A 297 -8.22 35.72 -7.32
N GLU A 298 -9.38 35.30 -7.81
CA GLU A 298 -9.79 33.90 -7.89
C GLU A 298 -9.11 33.23 -9.11
N GLU A 299 -8.06 32.43 -8.86
CA GLU A 299 -7.32 31.71 -9.88
C GLU A 299 -6.98 30.31 -9.39
N ALA A 300 -7.70 29.30 -9.92
CA ALA A 300 -7.46 27.91 -9.60
C ALA A 300 -6.25 27.35 -10.34
N LEU A 301 -5.46 26.55 -9.63
CA LEU A 301 -4.44 25.69 -10.25
C LEU A 301 -5.09 24.48 -10.94
N PRO A 302 -4.42 23.86 -11.93
CA PRO A 302 -4.92 22.63 -12.55
C PRO A 302 -5.23 21.58 -11.48
N LEU A 303 -6.37 20.90 -11.62
CA LEU A 303 -6.82 19.90 -10.70
C LEU A 303 -5.80 18.74 -10.59
N LEU A 304 -5.59 18.29 -9.37
CA LEU A 304 -4.83 17.06 -9.13
C LEU A 304 -5.70 15.85 -9.47
N ARG A 305 -5.13 14.88 -10.15
CA ARG A 305 -5.83 13.61 -10.39
C ARG A 305 -6.01 12.86 -9.07
N ILE A 306 -7.21 12.38 -8.85
CA ILE A 306 -7.53 11.42 -7.80
C ILE A 306 -7.81 10.11 -8.52
N ASP A 307 -7.04 9.08 -8.20
CA ASP A 307 -7.28 7.77 -8.78
C ASP A 307 -8.62 7.23 -8.29
N GLU A 308 -9.43 6.78 -9.22
CA GLU A 308 -10.69 6.18 -8.89
C GLU A 308 -10.50 4.75 -8.36
N PRO A 309 -11.37 4.30 -7.43
CA PRO A 309 -11.34 2.93 -6.97
C PRO A 309 -11.48 1.92 -8.12
N THR A 310 -10.72 0.84 -8.07
CA THR A 310 -10.79 -0.27 -9.04
C THR A 310 -11.33 -1.55 -8.44
N LEU A 311 -11.25 -1.71 -7.12
CA LEU A 311 -11.74 -2.85 -6.37
C LEU A 311 -12.77 -2.42 -5.33
N GLN A 312 -13.70 -3.32 -5.03
CA GLN A 312 -14.68 -3.16 -3.97
C GLN A 312 -14.85 -4.44 -3.17
N MET A 313 -15.26 -4.29 -1.92
CA MET A 313 -15.62 -5.38 -1.02
C MET A 313 -16.86 -5.00 -0.23
N THR A 314 -17.67 -6.00 0.15
CA THR A 314 -18.76 -5.76 1.11
C THR A 314 -18.22 -5.96 2.52
N PHE A 315 -18.34 -4.94 3.35
CA PHE A 315 -18.08 -4.99 4.80
C PHE A 315 -19.41 -5.20 5.51
N LEU A 316 -19.46 -6.14 6.45
CA LEU A 316 -20.68 -6.49 7.15
C LEU A 316 -20.40 -6.62 8.66
N VAL A 317 -21.46 -6.41 9.44
CA VAL A 317 -21.45 -6.80 10.86
C VAL A 317 -21.23 -8.30 10.96
N ASN A 318 -20.36 -8.72 11.89
CA ASN A 318 -20.13 -10.14 12.13
C ASN A 318 -21.37 -10.80 12.75
N ASN A 319 -21.90 -11.79 12.07
CA ASN A 319 -23.03 -12.62 12.51
C ASN A 319 -22.66 -14.11 12.65
N SER A 320 -21.37 -14.41 12.80
CA SER A 320 -20.88 -15.77 13.01
C SER A 320 -21.32 -16.30 14.38
N PRO A 321 -21.27 -17.62 14.61
CA PRO A 321 -21.52 -18.20 15.93
C PRO A 321 -20.59 -17.70 17.04
N PHE A 322 -19.44 -17.10 16.68
CA PHE A 322 -18.48 -16.53 17.61
C PHE A 322 -18.51 -15.00 17.69
N ALA A 323 -19.50 -14.38 17.04
CA ALA A 323 -19.65 -12.93 17.06
C ALA A 323 -19.71 -12.36 18.47
N GLY A 324 -18.98 -11.25 18.71
CA GLY A 324 -18.96 -10.53 19.97
C GLY A 324 -18.10 -11.15 21.08
N ARG A 325 -17.31 -12.19 20.78
CA ARG A 325 -16.43 -12.81 21.77
C ARG A 325 -15.09 -12.10 21.92
N GLU A 326 -14.55 -11.56 20.83
CA GLU A 326 -13.20 -11.03 20.75
C GLU A 326 -13.16 -9.53 20.45
N GLY A 327 -14.16 -9.01 19.74
CA GLY A 327 -14.22 -7.59 19.36
C GLY A 327 -14.82 -6.69 20.43
N LYS A 328 -14.26 -5.48 20.54
CA LYS A 328 -14.78 -4.40 21.39
C LYS A 328 -15.89 -3.60 20.68
N PHE A 329 -15.72 -3.38 19.38
CA PHE A 329 -16.64 -2.61 18.53
C PHE A 329 -17.29 -3.54 17.50
N ILE A 330 -18.52 -3.95 17.76
CA ILE A 330 -19.22 -5.01 17.01
C ILE A 330 -20.52 -4.52 16.35
N THR A 331 -20.98 -3.30 16.66
CA THR A 331 -22.27 -2.80 16.18
C THR A 331 -22.15 -2.10 14.83
N SER A 332 -23.21 -2.17 14.00
CA SER A 332 -23.28 -1.50 12.70
C SER A 332 -22.94 -0.01 12.81
N ARG A 333 -23.50 0.67 13.82
CA ARG A 333 -23.22 2.08 14.05
C ARG A 333 -21.72 2.37 14.26
N LYS A 334 -21.02 1.57 15.05
CA LYS A 334 -19.59 1.78 15.33
C LYS A 334 -18.73 1.50 14.10
N ILE A 335 -19.07 0.47 13.33
CA ILE A 335 -18.37 0.16 12.08
C ILE A 335 -18.60 1.29 11.07
N GLU A 336 -19.83 1.76 10.92
CA GLU A 336 -20.14 2.88 10.02
C GLU A 336 -19.41 4.16 10.42
N GLU A 337 -19.46 4.57 11.70
CA GLU A 337 -18.74 5.72 12.22
C GLU A 337 -17.25 5.65 11.86
N ARG A 338 -16.63 4.47 12.01
CA ARG A 338 -15.22 4.26 11.69
C ARG A 338 -14.94 4.34 10.19
N LEU A 339 -15.79 3.73 9.35
CA LEU A 339 -15.64 3.79 7.90
C LEU A 339 -15.82 5.22 7.38
N ARG A 340 -16.79 5.97 7.91
CA ARG A 340 -17.00 7.39 7.56
C ARG A 340 -15.83 8.27 8.00
N SER A 341 -15.28 8.02 9.19
CA SER A 341 -14.09 8.74 9.67
C SER A 341 -12.88 8.54 8.75
N GLN A 342 -12.73 7.37 8.14
CA GLN A 342 -11.64 7.12 7.18
C GLN A 342 -11.73 8.05 5.95
N LEU A 343 -12.93 8.40 5.50
CA LEU A 343 -13.15 9.30 4.36
C LEU A 343 -12.68 10.74 4.61
N GLU A 344 -12.44 11.12 5.87
CA GLU A 344 -11.93 12.46 6.20
C GLU A 344 -10.49 12.67 5.73
N THR A 345 -9.73 11.58 5.64
CA THR A 345 -8.30 11.63 5.26
C THR A 345 -8.01 10.90 3.94
N ASP A 346 -8.78 9.88 3.61
CA ASP A 346 -8.56 9.03 2.45
C ASP A 346 -9.53 9.36 1.31
N VAL A 347 -9.06 10.17 0.37
CA VAL A 347 -9.87 10.64 -0.78
C VAL A 347 -10.10 9.58 -1.86
N SER A 348 -9.36 8.49 -1.82
CA SER A 348 -9.47 7.39 -2.79
C SER A 348 -10.36 6.24 -2.31
N LEU A 349 -10.77 6.28 -1.07
CA LEU A 349 -11.74 5.36 -0.50
C LEU A 349 -13.17 5.85 -0.78
N ARG A 350 -14.08 4.92 -1.08
CA ARG A 350 -15.52 5.21 -1.17
C ARG A 350 -16.29 4.21 -0.30
N VAL A 351 -17.28 4.69 0.40
CA VAL A 351 -18.16 3.88 1.26
C VAL A 351 -19.60 4.16 0.87
N ASP A 352 -20.25 3.17 0.28
CA ASP A 352 -21.64 3.22 -0.16
C ASP A 352 -22.53 2.33 0.71
N ASN A 353 -23.75 2.79 0.96
CA ASN A 353 -24.73 1.98 1.69
C ASN A 353 -25.29 0.88 0.77
N THR A 354 -25.66 -0.24 1.38
CA THR A 354 -26.39 -1.33 0.72
C THR A 354 -27.86 -1.31 1.13
N ASP A 355 -28.66 -2.24 0.60
CA ASP A 355 -30.04 -2.46 1.03
C ASP A 355 -30.13 -2.95 2.50
N SER A 356 -29.02 -3.44 3.04
CA SER A 356 -28.92 -3.88 4.43
C SER A 356 -28.29 -2.80 5.31
N PRO A 357 -28.88 -2.46 6.47
CA PRO A 357 -28.28 -1.48 7.38
C PRO A 357 -27.00 -2.00 8.08
N ASP A 358 -26.71 -3.28 7.95
CA ASP A 358 -25.55 -3.95 8.56
C ASP A 358 -24.43 -4.26 7.55
N ALA A 359 -24.51 -3.65 6.34
CA ALA A 359 -23.54 -3.90 5.29
C ALA A 359 -23.25 -2.64 4.46
N TRP A 360 -21.98 -2.48 4.04
CA TRP A 360 -21.49 -1.37 3.23
C TRP A 360 -20.62 -1.89 2.09
N ILE A 361 -20.69 -1.24 0.94
CA ILE A 361 -19.74 -1.45 -0.15
C ILE A 361 -18.57 -0.48 0.09
N VAL A 362 -17.39 -1.02 0.28
CA VAL A 362 -16.15 -0.26 0.47
C VAL A 362 -15.29 -0.46 -0.77
N SER A 363 -15.01 0.64 -1.45
CA SER A 363 -14.25 0.65 -2.71
C SER A 363 -12.90 1.32 -2.51
N GLY A 364 -11.85 0.69 -2.98
CA GLY A 364 -10.47 1.15 -2.86
C GLY A 364 -9.66 0.95 -4.15
N ARG A 365 -8.43 1.44 -4.16
CA ARG A 365 -7.55 1.39 -5.34
C ARG A 365 -7.01 0.00 -5.63
N GLY A 366 -6.84 -0.83 -4.61
CA GLY A 366 -6.28 -2.18 -4.74
C GLY A 366 -6.48 -3.03 -3.50
N GLU A 367 -6.00 -4.26 -3.55
CA GLU A 367 -6.12 -5.23 -2.45
C GLU A 367 -5.37 -4.78 -1.20
N LEU A 368 -4.16 -4.24 -1.37
CA LEU A 368 -3.34 -3.76 -0.26
C LEU A 368 -4.03 -2.60 0.47
N HIS A 369 -4.62 -1.66 -0.28
CA HIS A 369 -5.34 -0.52 0.30
C HIS A 369 -6.49 -0.97 1.21
N LEU A 370 -7.33 -1.91 0.73
CA LEU A 370 -8.45 -2.45 1.51
C LEU A 370 -7.98 -3.32 2.69
N SER A 371 -6.92 -4.12 2.51
CA SER A 371 -6.37 -4.96 3.58
C SER A 371 -5.78 -4.14 4.72
N ILE A 372 -5.14 -3.01 4.41
CA ILE A 372 -4.64 -2.07 5.42
C ILE A 372 -5.77 -1.47 6.23
N LEU A 373 -6.87 -1.06 5.59
CA LEU A 373 -8.05 -0.56 6.29
C LEU A 373 -8.62 -1.62 7.25
N ILE A 374 -8.78 -2.85 6.79
CA ILE A 374 -9.28 -3.97 7.60
C ILE A 374 -8.34 -4.23 8.79
N GLU A 375 -7.04 -4.26 8.56
CA GLU A 375 -6.05 -4.53 9.61
C GLU A 375 -6.00 -3.40 10.64
N ASN A 376 -6.11 -2.14 10.23
CA ASN A 376 -6.23 -1.02 11.16
C ASN A 376 -7.48 -1.14 12.03
N MET A 377 -8.64 -1.41 11.43
CA MET A 377 -9.88 -1.63 12.18
C MET A 377 -9.76 -2.78 13.17
N ARG A 378 -9.15 -3.90 12.74
CA ARG A 378 -8.87 -5.05 13.60
C ARG A 378 -8.05 -4.68 14.83
N ARG A 379 -6.94 -3.94 14.65
CA ARG A 379 -6.06 -3.50 15.76
C ARG A 379 -6.71 -2.47 16.68
N GLU A 380 -7.62 -1.67 16.16
CA GLU A 380 -8.43 -0.74 16.95
C GLU A 380 -9.51 -1.46 17.80
N GLY A 381 -9.71 -2.77 17.62
CA GLY A 381 -10.65 -3.58 18.37
C GLY A 381 -11.99 -3.79 17.68
N TYR A 382 -12.11 -3.52 16.39
CA TYR A 382 -13.31 -3.81 15.61
C TYR A 382 -13.40 -5.29 15.25
N GLU A 383 -14.64 -5.78 15.19
CA GLU A 383 -15.00 -7.10 14.70
C GLU A 383 -15.99 -6.95 13.55
N LEU A 384 -15.67 -7.53 12.42
CA LEU A 384 -16.48 -7.46 11.20
C LEU A 384 -16.27 -8.70 10.34
N GLN A 385 -17.04 -8.81 9.27
CA GLN A 385 -16.77 -9.77 8.21
C GLN A 385 -16.76 -9.06 6.84
N VAL A 386 -16.00 -9.63 5.91
CA VAL A 386 -15.81 -9.07 4.57
C VAL A 386 -16.04 -10.12 3.49
N SER A 387 -16.52 -9.67 2.34
CA SER A 387 -16.68 -10.50 1.15
C SER A 387 -15.37 -10.62 0.37
N LYS A 388 -15.37 -11.47 -0.64
CA LYS A 388 -14.33 -11.52 -1.66
C LYS A 388 -14.18 -10.14 -2.32
N PRO A 389 -12.92 -9.70 -2.63
CA PRO A 389 -12.69 -8.53 -3.46
C PRO A 389 -13.27 -8.74 -4.87
N GLU A 390 -13.91 -7.71 -5.39
CA GLU A 390 -14.48 -7.69 -6.73
C GLU A 390 -14.00 -6.46 -7.49
N VAL A 391 -13.75 -6.59 -8.80
CA VAL A 391 -13.40 -5.45 -9.65
C VAL A 391 -14.63 -4.58 -9.94
N ILE A 392 -14.42 -3.28 -9.99
CA ILE A 392 -15.48 -2.31 -10.32
C ILE A 392 -15.62 -2.27 -11.84
N ILE A 393 -16.78 -2.67 -12.34
CA ILE A 393 -17.12 -2.60 -13.77
C ILE A 393 -17.76 -1.24 -14.04
N LYS A 394 -17.26 -0.54 -15.06
CA LYS A 394 -17.78 0.76 -15.51
C LYS A 394 -18.42 0.62 -16.89
N GLU A 395 -19.34 1.52 -17.18
CA GLU A 395 -19.87 1.68 -18.53
C GLU A 395 -19.15 2.85 -19.22
N VAL A 396 -18.43 2.55 -20.29
CA VAL A 396 -17.71 3.53 -21.12
C VAL A 396 -18.30 3.46 -22.51
N ASP A 397 -18.87 4.55 -22.99
CA ASP A 397 -19.51 4.65 -24.30
C ASP A 397 -20.60 3.57 -24.57
N GLY A 398 -21.35 3.21 -23.52
CA GLY A 398 -22.38 2.17 -23.59
C GLY A 398 -21.87 0.72 -23.56
N VAL A 399 -20.56 0.53 -23.33
CA VAL A 399 -19.93 -0.79 -23.21
C VAL A 399 -19.49 -1.03 -21.77
N ARG A 400 -19.82 -2.19 -21.24
CA ARG A 400 -19.32 -2.59 -19.90
C ARG A 400 -17.84 -2.89 -19.99
N CYS A 401 -17.03 -2.14 -19.23
CA CYS A 401 -15.58 -2.25 -19.19
C CYS A 401 -15.09 -2.65 -17.80
N GLU A 402 -14.05 -3.47 -17.78
CA GLU A 402 -13.32 -3.87 -16.58
C GLU A 402 -11.94 -3.23 -16.53
N PRO A 403 -11.36 -3.01 -15.31
CA PRO A 403 -10.01 -2.51 -15.18
C PRO A 403 -9.00 -3.57 -15.67
N VAL A 404 -8.01 -3.10 -16.41
CA VAL A 404 -6.90 -3.91 -16.92
C VAL A 404 -5.60 -3.34 -16.37
N GLU A 405 -4.72 -4.23 -15.94
CA GLU A 405 -3.46 -3.88 -15.34
C GLU A 405 -2.29 -4.30 -16.22
N ARG A 406 -1.26 -3.48 -16.21
CA ARG A 406 0.04 -3.81 -16.76
C ARG A 406 0.82 -4.58 -15.71
N VAL A 407 1.14 -5.82 -16.02
CA VAL A 407 1.85 -6.74 -15.14
C VAL A 407 3.27 -6.91 -15.64
N GLN A 408 4.25 -6.70 -14.77
CA GLN A 408 5.66 -6.94 -15.05
C GLN A 408 6.18 -8.02 -14.12
N ILE A 409 6.77 -9.05 -14.71
CA ILE A 409 7.24 -10.24 -14.01
C ILE A 409 8.72 -10.43 -14.33
N ASP A 410 9.55 -10.48 -13.29
CA ASP A 410 10.96 -10.84 -13.40
C ASP A 410 11.16 -12.24 -12.80
N VAL A 411 11.58 -13.20 -13.61
CA VAL A 411 11.74 -14.60 -13.20
C VAL A 411 12.98 -15.23 -13.82
N PRO A 412 13.60 -16.24 -13.16
CA PRO A 412 14.54 -17.12 -13.81
C PRO A 412 13.94 -17.79 -15.06
N GLU A 413 14.74 -17.96 -16.10
CA GLU A 413 14.30 -18.49 -17.41
C GLU A 413 13.54 -19.80 -17.29
N GLU A 414 13.89 -20.66 -16.33
CA GLU A 414 13.23 -21.97 -16.10
C GLU A 414 11.74 -21.88 -15.74
N TYR A 415 11.27 -20.73 -15.19
CA TYR A 415 9.86 -20.54 -14.81
C TYR A 415 9.02 -19.82 -15.88
N THR A 416 9.65 -19.33 -16.95
CA THR A 416 8.97 -18.54 -18.00
C THR A 416 7.77 -19.27 -18.60
N GLY A 417 7.92 -20.57 -18.91
CA GLY A 417 6.85 -21.38 -19.49
C GLY A 417 5.63 -21.50 -18.57
N SER A 418 5.83 -21.77 -17.28
CA SER A 418 4.76 -21.89 -16.29
C SER A 418 4.02 -20.56 -16.08
N ILE A 419 4.76 -19.44 -16.12
CA ILE A 419 4.18 -18.10 -15.99
C ILE A 419 3.35 -17.76 -17.23
N MET A 420 3.85 -18.04 -18.43
CA MET A 420 3.10 -17.80 -19.68
C MET A 420 1.79 -18.59 -19.72
N GLU A 421 1.80 -19.85 -19.28
CA GLU A 421 0.61 -20.68 -19.18
C GLU A 421 -0.40 -20.12 -18.17
N SER A 422 0.07 -19.75 -16.98
CA SER A 422 -0.75 -19.18 -15.91
C SER A 422 -1.37 -17.84 -16.31
N MET A 423 -0.59 -16.93 -16.93
CA MET A 423 -1.08 -15.65 -17.44
C MET A 423 -2.08 -15.83 -18.58
N GLY A 424 -1.84 -16.77 -19.51
CA GLY A 424 -2.77 -17.09 -20.59
C GLY A 424 -4.12 -17.59 -20.07
N ALA A 425 -4.13 -18.44 -19.03
CA ALA A 425 -5.35 -18.90 -18.37
C ALA A 425 -6.16 -17.74 -17.71
N ARG A 426 -5.46 -16.68 -17.33
CA ARG A 426 -6.02 -15.45 -16.73
C ARG A 426 -6.34 -14.35 -17.75
N LYS A 427 -6.33 -14.69 -19.05
CA LYS A 427 -6.55 -13.75 -20.16
C LYS A 427 -5.52 -12.65 -20.25
N GLY A 428 -4.30 -12.92 -19.78
CA GLY A 428 -3.17 -12.03 -19.96
C GLY A 428 -2.69 -12.01 -21.41
N GLU A 429 -2.54 -10.82 -21.98
CA GLU A 429 -1.94 -10.59 -23.28
C GLU A 429 -0.47 -10.18 -23.10
N MET A 430 0.46 -10.94 -23.64
CA MET A 430 1.88 -10.65 -23.55
C MET A 430 2.23 -9.47 -24.47
N LEU A 431 2.81 -8.43 -23.89
CA LEU A 431 3.27 -7.26 -24.62
C LEU A 431 4.74 -7.37 -25.01
N ASP A 432 5.56 -7.88 -24.09
CA ASP A 432 7.00 -7.91 -24.27
C ASP A 432 7.66 -9.03 -23.46
N MET A 433 8.82 -9.50 -23.95
CA MET A 433 9.68 -10.47 -23.28
C MET A 433 11.14 -10.11 -23.50
N VAL A 434 11.85 -9.74 -22.46
CA VAL A 434 13.26 -9.35 -22.50
C VAL A 434 14.09 -10.35 -21.70
N ASN A 435 15.10 -10.92 -22.34
CA ASN A 435 16.09 -11.75 -21.65
C ASN A 435 17.30 -10.88 -21.27
N ASN A 436 17.53 -10.73 -19.97
CA ASN A 436 18.58 -9.84 -19.43
C ASN A 436 19.99 -10.46 -19.50
N GLY A 437 20.15 -11.63 -20.13
CA GLY A 437 21.47 -12.26 -20.33
C GLY A 437 22.05 -12.98 -19.10
N ASN A 438 21.48 -12.76 -17.91
CA ASN A 438 21.95 -13.34 -16.63
C ASN A 438 21.09 -14.53 -16.17
N GLY A 439 20.37 -15.18 -17.11
CA GLY A 439 19.40 -16.23 -16.79
C GLY A 439 18.09 -15.71 -16.17
N GLN A 440 17.87 -14.40 -16.19
CA GLN A 440 16.64 -13.72 -15.79
C GLN A 440 15.87 -13.22 -17.01
N VAL A 441 14.56 -13.42 -17.00
CA VAL A 441 13.66 -12.98 -18.06
C VAL A 441 12.63 -12.04 -17.48
N ARG A 442 12.44 -10.91 -18.15
CA ARG A 442 11.35 -9.97 -17.87
C ARG A 442 10.21 -10.20 -18.83
N LEU A 443 9.02 -10.40 -18.29
CA LEU A 443 7.78 -10.55 -19.03
C LEU A 443 6.85 -9.38 -18.71
N THR A 444 6.23 -8.82 -19.73
CA THR A 444 5.23 -7.76 -19.57
C THR A 444 3.91 -8.21 -20.17
N PHE A 445 2.84 -8.12 -19.40
CA PHE A 445 1.48 -8.50 -19.81
C PHE A 445 0.47 -7.39 -19.55
N MET A 446 -0.61 -7.40 -20.33
CA MET A 446 -1.88 -6.74 -19.99
C MET A 446 -2.84 -7.81 -19.47
N VAL A 447 -3.33 -7.65 -18.24
CA VAL A 447 -4.17 -8.67 -17.59
C VAL A 447 -5.42 -8.00 -16.99
N PRO A 448 -6.62 -8.55 -17.19
CA PRO A 448 -7.80 -8.08 -16.45
C PRO A 448 -7.55 -8.15 -14.94
N ALA A 449 -7.81 -7.06 -14.21
CA ALA A 449 -7.51 -6.98 -12.77
C ALA A 449 -8.16 -8.12 -11.96
N ARG A 450 -9.36 -8.56 -12.35
CA ARG A 450 -10.01 -9.74 -11.72
C ARG A 450 -9.22 -11.04 -11.88
N GLY A 451 -8.34 -11.15 -12.88
CA GLY A 451 -7.45 -12.28 -13.09
C GLY A 451 -6.24 -12.26 -12.13
N LEU A 452 -5.91 -11.13 -11.55
CA LEU A 452 -4.80 -10.98 -10.62
C LEU A 452 -5.21 -11.20 -9.16
N ILE A 453 -6.50 -11.12 -8.85
CA ILE A 453 -7.00 -11.44 -7.50
C ILE A 453 -6.59 -12.86 -7.12
N GLY A 454 -5.84 -12.99 -6.03
CA GLY A 454 -5.31 -14.26 -5.54
C GLY A 454 -4.14 -14.84 -6.36
N TYR A 455 -3.60 -14.08 -7.31
CA TYR A 455 -2.48 -14.58 -8.13
C TYR A 455 -1.13 -14.56 -7.39
N THR A 456 -0.92 -13.66 -6.48
CA THR A 456 0.36 -13.50 -5.77
C THR A 456 0.80 -14.80 -5.08
N THR A 457 -0.11 -15.48 -4.40
CA THR A 457 0.17 -16.75 -3.74
C THR A 457 0.50 -17.89 -4.73
N GLU A 458 -0.25 -17.96 -5.85
CA GLU A 458 0.03 -18.92 -6.92
C GLU A 458 1.38 -18.65 -7.56
N PHE A 459 1.68 -17.38 -7.86
CA PHE A 459 2.93 -16.95 -8.44
C PHE A 459 4.15 -17.31 -7.59
N LEU A 460 4.10 -17.03 -6.27
CA LEU A 460 5.18 -17.41 -5.35
C LEU A 460 5.40 -18.94 -5.32
N THR A 461 4.33 -19.72 -5.44
CA THR A 461 4.41 -21.18 -5.52
C THR A 461 5.03 -21.64 -6.83
N LEU A 462 4.58 -21.11 -7.97
CA LEU A 462 5.09 -21.42 -9.30
C LEU A 462 6.57 -21.09 -9.47
N THR A 463 7.01 -19.98 -8.90
CA THR A 463 8.40 -19.48 -8.97
C THR A 463 9.27 -19.92 -7.81
N ARG A 464 8.73 -20.70 -6.86
CA ARG A 464 9.42 -21.09 -5.61
C ARG A 464 9.97 -19.89 -4.83
N GLY A 465 9.32 -18.74 -4.95
CA GLY A 465 9.74 -17.48 -4.31
C GLY A 465 10.85 -16.72 -5.06
N TYR A 466 11.35 -17.21 -6.20
CA TYR A 466 12.41 -16.53 -6.96
C TYR A 466 11.89 -15.46 -7.95
N GLY A 467 10.57 -15.38 -8.15
CA GLY A 467 9.97 -14.41 -9.04
C GLY A 467 9.59 -13.11 -8.34
N ILE A 468 9.60 -12.02 -9.10
CA ILE A 468 9.11 -10.71 -8.67
C ILE A 468 7.93 -10.35 -9.56
N LEU A 469 6.80 -10.02 -8.93
CA LEU A 469 5.56 -9.64 -9.59
C LEU A 469 5.21 -8.19 -9.24
N ASN A 470 5.02 -7.37 -10.26
CA ASN A 470 4.51 -6.01 -10.10
C ASN A 470 3.36 -5.80 -11.08
N HIS A 471 2.35 -5.08 -10.62
CA HIS A 471 1.23 -4.71 -11.48
C HIS A 471 0.75 -3.30 -11.16
N THR A 472 0.25 -2.61 -12.17
CA THR A 472 -0.27 -1.25 -12.06
C THR A 472 -1.49 -1.12 -12.96
N PHE A 473 -2.48 -0.35 -12.52
CA PHE A 473 -3.63 -0.01 -13.35
C PHE A 473 -3.16 0.69 -14.63
N ASP A 474 -3.67 0.24 -15.78
CA ASP A 474 -3.36 0.83 -17.10
C ASP A 474 -4.59 1.50 -17.71
N CYS A 475 -5.67 0.76 -17.93
CA CYS A 475 -6.86 1.26 -18.62
C CYS A 475 -8.12 0.43 -18.29
N TYR A 476 -9.26 0.89 -18.82
CA TYR A 476 -10.49 0.11 -18.86
C TYR A 476 -10.66 -0.49 -20.25
N GLN A 477 -10.99 -1.79 -20.32
CA GLN A 477 -11.28 -2.51 -21.56
C GLN A 477 -12.63 -3.24 -21.46
N PRO A 478 -13.28 -3.57 -22.58
CA PRO A 478 -14.52 -4.35 -22.56
C PRO A 478 -14.35 -5.64 -21.76
N VAL A 479 -15.36 -5.98 -20.95
CA VAL A 479 -15.33 -7.17 -20.09
C VAL A 479 -15.10 -8.43 -20.91
N HIS A 480 -14.05 -9.17 -20.59
CA HIS A 480 -13.76 -10.46 -21.22
C HIS A 480 -14.83 -11.50 -20.87
N ALA A 481 -15.30 -12.24 -21.85
CA ALA A 481 -16.26 -13.30 -21.62
C ALA A 481 -15.67 -14.47 -20.80
N GLY A 482 -16.49 -15.02 -19.92
CA GLY A 482 -16.15 -16.17 -19.10
C GLY A 482 -15.50 -15.84 -17.76
N GLN A 483 -15.25 -16.89 -16.98
CA GLN A 483 -14.60 -16.77 -15.70
C GLN A 483 -13.09 -16.57 -15.89
N VAL A 484 -12.52 -15.60 -15.22
CA VAL A 484 -11.10 -15.27 -15.26
C VAL A 484 -10.55 -15.37 -13.84
N GLY A 485 -9.52 -16.19 -13.65
CA GLY A 485 -8.91 -16.38 -12.33
C GLY A 485 -9.82 -17.09 -11.31
N GLY A 486 -9.45 -16.98 -10.04
CA GLY A 486 -10.16 -17.57 -8.92
C GLY A 486 -9.69 -18.98 -8.57
N ARG A 487 -9.97 -19.36 -7.32
CA ARG A 487 -9.62 -20.69 -6.79
C ARG A 487 -10.47 -21.78 -7.47
N ARG A 488 -9.81 -22.82 -7.94
CA ARG A 488 -10.48 -24.01 -8.54
C ARG A 488 -10.80 -25.07 -7.50
N GLN A 489 -9.96 -25.22 -6.47
CA GLN A 489 -10.15 -26.19 -5.40
C GLN A 489 -11.32 -25.81 -4.50
N GLY A 490 -12.06 -26.85 -4.05
CA GLY A 490 -13.06 -26.71 -3.02
C GLY A 490 -12.43 -26.54 -1.63
N VAL A 491 -13.27 -26.40 -0.61
CA VAL A 491 -12.84 -26.24 0.76
C VAL A 491 -13.30 -27.39 1.65
N LEU A 492 -12.55 -27.59 2.74
CA LEU A 492 -12.93 -28.45 3.84
C LEU A 492 -13.73 -27.60 4.84
N VAL A 493 -15.00 -27.96 5.05
CA VAL A 493 -15.93 -27.21 5.88
C VAL A 493 -16.23 -27.99 7.16
N SER A 494 -16.10 -27.35 8.33
CA SER A 494 -16.40 -28.00 9.61
C SER A 494 -17.89 -28.40 9.70
N LEU A 495 -18.13 -29.62 10.13
CA LEU A 495 -19.47 -30.16 10.36
C LEU A 495 -20.06 -29.68 11.68
N GLU A 496 -19.24 -29.58 12.71
CA GLU A 496 -19.64 -29.35 14.10
C GLU A 496 -18.90 -28.18 14.73
N THR A 497 -19.50 -27.62 15.77
CA THR A 497 -18.89 -26.60 16.62
C THR A 497 -18.14 -27.25 17.76
N GLY A 498 -16.90 -26.86 18.03
CA GLY A 498 -16.08 -27.37 19.11
C GLY A 498 -14.61 -27.07 18.93
N LYS A 499 -13.75 -27.73 19.69
CA LYS A 499 -12.29 -27.61 19.55
C LYS A 499 -11.75 -28.64 18.58
N ALA A 500 -10.97 -28.22 17.60
CA ALA A 500 -10.29 -29.11 16.67
C ALA A 500 -9.35 -30.03 17.45
N SER A 501 -9.50 -31.34 17.26
CA SER A 501 -8.65 -32.33 17.92
C SER A 501 -7.55 -32.82 16.98
N GLN A 502 -6.41 -33.18 17.51
CA GLN A 502 -5.34 -33.79 16.72
C GLN A 502 -5.84 -35.02 15.96
N TYR A 503 -6.64 -35.87 16.62
CA TYR A 503 -7.23 -37.04 15.98
C TYR A 503 -8.18 -36.69 14.82
N GLY A 504 -9.06 -35.70 15.02
CA GLY A 504 -9.97 -35.24 13.98
C GLY A 504 -9.23 -34.66 12.77
N ILE A 505 -8.19 -33.85 13.00
CA ILE A 505 -7.34 -33.28 11.94
C ILE A 505 -6.63 -34.41 11.16
N MET A 506 -5.99 -35.35 11.82
CA MET A 506 -5.30 -36.49 11.18
C MET A 506 -6.21 -37.35 10.31
N GLN A 507 -7.52 -37.44 10.64
CA GLN A 507 -8.49 -38.17 9.81
C GLN A 507 -8.84 -37.45 8.51
N VAL A 508 -8.50 -36.17 8.41
CA VAL A 508 -8.89 -35.29 7.31
C VAL A 508 -7.70 -34.79 6.49
N GLU A 509 -6.49 -34.83 7.04
CA GLU A 509 -5.28 -34.28 6.40
C GLU A 509 -4.91 -34.90 5.04
N ASP A 510 -5.38 -36.11 4.75
CA ASP A 510 -5.24 -36.76 3.43
C ASP A 510 -6.23 -36.21 2.39
N ARG A 511 -7.23 -35.46 2.81
CA ARG A 511 -8.24 -34.84 1.96
C ARG A 511 -7.82 -33.47 1.43
N GLY A 512 -6.79 -32.86 2.06
CA GLY A 512 -6.35 -31.53 1.67
C GLY A 512 -5.37 -30.89 2.65
N VAL A 513 -5.20 -29.59 2.52
CA VAL A 513 -4.34 -28.76 3.38
C VAL A 513 -5.16 -28.15 4.50
N ILE A 514 -4.78 -28.39 5.74
CA ILE A 514 -5.51 -27.91 6.93
C ILE A 514 -5.04 -26.47 7.29
N PHE A 515 -5.98 -25.64 7.71
CA PHE A 515 -5.76 -24.23 8.10
C PHE A 515 -5.79 -23.99 9.61
N VAL A 516 -6.17 -24.97 10.40
CA VAL A 516 -6.36 -24.85 11.85
C VAL A 516 -5.43 -25.77 12.62
N GLU A 517 -4.96 -25.31 13.77
CA GLU A 517 -4.15 -26.10 14.69
C GLU A 517 -5.02 -26.90 15.65
N PRO A 518 -4.50 -28.00 16.25
CA PRO A 518 -5.17 -28.67 17.34
C PRO A 518 -5.47 -27.72 18.50
N GLY A 519 -6.68 -27.78 19.03
CA GLY A 519 -7.13 -26.87 20.09
C GLY A 519 -7.84 -25.61 19.61
N THR A 520 -7.76 -25.28 18.34
CA THR A 520 -8.48 -24.15 17.75
C THR A 520 -9.99 -24.37 17.86
N GLU A 521 -10.72 -23.37 18.31
CA GLU A 521 -12.19 -23.38 18.29
C GLU A 521 -12.70 -23.19 16.87
N VAL A 522 -13.61 -24.07 16.45
CA VAL A 522 -14.26 -24.03 15.13
C VAL A 522 -15.77 -24.11 15.28
N TYR A 523 -16.51 -23.63 14.30
CA TYR A 523 -17.96 -23.75 14.27
C TYR A 523 -18.43 -24.40 12.96
N ALA A 524 -19.65 -24.95 12.98
CA ALA A 524 -20.25 -25.53 11.79
C ALA A 524 -20.36 -24.49 10.66
N GLY A 525 -19.86 -24.83 9.46
CA GLY A 525 -19.78 -23.89 8.34
C GLY A 525 -18.48 -23.10 8.24
N MET A 526 -17.58 -23.18 9.24
CA MET A 526 -16.24 -22.60 9.16
C MET A 526 -15.36 -23.40 8.21
N ILE A 527 -14.56 -22.72 7.41
CA ILE A 527 -13.58 -23.34 6.52
C ILE A 527 -12.34 -23.69 7.33
N VAL A 528 -11.97 -24.96 7.33
CA VAL A 528 -10.85 -25.51 8.11
C VAL A 528 -9.71 -26.03 7.25
N GLY A 529 -9.84 -25.96 5.93
CA GLY A 529 -8.81 -26.38 5.00
C GLY A 529 -9.21 -26.26 3.53
N GLU A 530 -8.23 -26.49 2.66
CA GLU A 530 -8.40 -26.59 1.20
C GLU A 530 -8.59 -28.05 0.83
N HIS A 531 -9.58 -28.33 -0.01
CA HIS A 531 -9.81 -29.69 -0.53
C HIS A 531 -8.92 -29.94 -1.76
N THR A 532 -8.44 -31.17 -1.91
CA THR A 532 -7.67 -31.58 -3.11
C THR A 532 -8.50 -31.65 -4.39
N ARG A 533 -9.83 -31.61 -4.29
CA ARG A 533 -10.77 -31.63 -5.42
C ARG A 533 -11.51 -30.32 -5.54
N GLU A 534 -12.17 -30.09 -6.67
CA GLU A 534 -12.90 -28.84 -6.95
C GLU A 534 -14.18 -28.66 -6.10
N ASN A 535 -14.72 -29.73 -5.52
CA ASN A 535 -15.94 -29.66 -4.71
C ASN A 535 -15.64 -29.47 -3.24
N ASP A 536 -16.52 -28.76 -2.53
CA ASP A 536 -16.47 -28.63 -1.08
C ASP A 536 -16.76 -29.95 -0.39
N LEU A 537 -16.06 -30.19 0.70
CA LEU A 537 -16.24 -31.39 1.54
C LEU A 537 -16.48 -31.01 2.99
N THR A 538 -17.59 -31.46 3.54
CA THR A 538 -17.86 -31.27 4.98
C THR A 538 -17.13 -32.34 5.78
N VAL A 539 -16.35 -31.93 6.79
CA VAL A 539 -15.46 -32.80 7.57
C VAL A 539 -15.65 -32.56 9.07
N ASN A 540 -15.33 -33.56 9.88
CA ASN A 540 -15.40 -33.43 11.33
C ASN A 540 -13.99 -33.40 11.94
N VAL A 541 -13.48 -32.18 12.20
CA VAL A 541 -12.18 -31.95 12.85
C VAL A 541 -12.26 -31.94 14.37
N VAL A 542 -13.48 -31.95 14.94
CA VAL A 542 -13.73 -31.93 16.40
C VAL A 542 -13.72 -33.33 17.00
N LYS A 543 -13.81 -34.36 16.15
CA LYS A 543 -13.91 -35.76 16.57
C LYS A 543 -12.74 -36.19 17.45
N MET A 544 -13.04 -36.65 18.66
CA MET A 544 -12.04 -37.19 19.58
C MET A 544 -11.86 -38.70 19.39
N LYS A 545 -10.65 -39.20 19.70
CA LYS A 545 -10.38 -40.63 19.73
C LYS A 545 -11.20 -41.23 20.88
N GLN A 546 -12.08 -42.20 20.58
CA GLN A 546 -12.79 -42.94 21.63
C GLN A 546 -11.79 -43.77 22.42
N GLN A 547 -11.79 -43.65 23.71
CA GLN A 547 -11.03 -44.53 24.61
C GLN A 547 -11.67 -45.93 24.58
N THR A 548 -10.99 -46.87 23.94
CA THR A 548 -11.35 -48.27 24.02
C THR A 548 -10.42 -48.94 25.03
N ASN A 549 -11.00 -49.78 25.93
CA ASN A 549 -10.25 -50.54 26.93
C ASN A 549 -9.37 -51.68 26.35
N ILE A 550 -9.32 -51.83 25.03
CA ILE A 550 -8.50 -52.83 24.33
C ILE A 550 -7.17 -52.17 23.96
N ARG A 551 -6.13 -52.47 24.73
CA ARG A 551 -4.73 -52.21 24.36
C ARG A 551 -4.36 -53.20 23.27
N SER A 552 -4.36 -52.82 21.99
CA SER A 552 -3.66 -53.59 20.98
C SER A 552 -2.15 -53.42 21.17
N ALA A 553 -1.45 -54.52 21.29
CA ALA A 553 0.01 -54.61 21.45
C ALA A 553 0.82 -54.19 20.22
N THR A 554 0.15 -53.70 19.17
CA THR A 554 0.77 -53.18 17.96
C THR A 554 0.99 -51.68 18.11
N LYS A 555 2.27 -51.35 18.24
CA LYS A 555 2.93 -50.05 18.07
C LYS A 555 1.97 -48.89 17.84
N ASP A 556 1.92 -47.97 18.80
CA ASP A 556 1.60 -46.58 18.54
C ASP A 556 2.55 -46.10 17.43
N GLN A 557 2.11 -46.14 16.18
CA GLN A 557 2.74 -45.35 15.13
C GLN A 557 2.56 -43.91 15.57
N THR A 558 3.64 -43.26 15.95
CA THR A 558 3.74 -41.81 16.06
C THR A 558 3.55 -41.25 14.66
N SER A 559 2.28 -41.13 14.23
CA SER A 559 1.96 -40.43 13.01
C SER A 559 2.17 -38.95 13.30
N THR A 560 3.18 -38.39 12.66
CA THR A 560 3.44 -36.95 12.67
C THR A 560 2.39 -36.27 11.83
N MET A 561 1.60 -35.39 12.44
CA MET A 561 0.61 -34.54 11.77
C MET A 561 1.34 -33.57 10.80
N LYS A 562 0.80 -33.37 9.61
CA LYS A 562 1.31 -32.34 8.68
C LYS A 562 1.12 -30.96 9.31
N LYS A 563 2.08 -30.07 9.08
CA LYS A 563 2.01 -28.68 9.59
C LYS A 563 0.83 -27.95 8.92
N PRO A 564 -0.10 -27.37 9.68
CA PRO A 564 -1.19 -26.59 9.13
C PRO A 564 -0.65 -25.33 8.40
N ARG A 565 -1.35 -24.90 7.36
CA ARG A 565 -1.11 -23.62 6.70
C ARG A 565 -1.93 -22.55 7.41
N LEU A 566 -1.27 -21.75 8.23
CA LEU A 566 -1.90 -20.57 8.84
C LEU A 566 -1.86 -19.43 7.82
N MET A 567 -3.01 -18.83 7.55
CA MET A 567 -3.16 -17.79 6.54
C MET A 567 -3.14 -16.41 7.18
N THR A 568 -2.42 -15.49 6.59
CA THR A 568 -2.48 -14.06 6.93
C THR A 568 -3.82 -13.46 6.49
N LEU A 569 -4.07 -12.19 6.85
CA LEU A 569 -5.28 -11.50 6.39
C LEU A 569 -5.33 -11.41 4.86
N GLU A 570 -4.22 -11.01 4.24
CA GLU A 570 -4.10 -10.87 2.78
C GLU A 570 -4.35 -12.21 2.08
N GLU A 571 -3.65 -13.27 2.50
CA GLU A 571 -3.87 -14.62 1.96
C GLU A 571 -5.31 -15.09 2.14
N SER A 572 -5.95 -14.72 3.25
CA SER A 572 -7.35 -15.06 3.52
C SER A 572 -8.31 -14.33 2.58
N LEU A 573 -8.06 -13.05 2.31
CA LEU A 573 -8.88 -12.25 1.38
C LEU A 573 -8.75 -12.75 -0.06
N GLU A 574 -7.51 -13.04 -0.51
CA GLU A 574 -7.23 -13.60 -1.81
C GLU A 574 -7.87 -15.00 -2.02
N TYR A 575 -7.97 -15.76 -0.94
CA TYR A 575 -8.47 -17.15 -0.97
C TYR A 575 -9.99 -17.25 -1.13
N LEU A 576 -10.76 -16.20 -0.78
CA LEU A 576 -12.22 -16.21 -0.77
C LEU A 576 -12.85 -16.51 -2.13
N ASN A 577 -13.96 -17.25 -2.10
CA ASN A 577 -14.89 -17.39 -3.21
C ASN A 577 -16.19 -16.62 -2.95
N ASP A 578 -17.05 -16.51 -3.97
CA ASP A 578 -18.28 -15.70 -3.95
C ASP A 578 -19.29 -16.12 -2.88
N ASP A 579 -19.26 -17.38 -2.44
CA ASP A 579 -20.12 -17.95 -1.41
C ASP A 579 -19.50 -17.98 -0.01
N GLU A 580 -18.43 -17.23 0.19
CA GLU A 580 -17.62 -17.21 1.41
C GLU A 580 -17.48 -15.80 1.99
N PHE A 581 -17.21 -15.74 3.30
CA PHE A 581 -16.82 -14.53 4.03
C PHE A 581 -15.54 -14.79 4.83
N CYS A 582 -14.79 -13.72 5.04
CA CYS A 582 -13.72 -13.67 6.02
C CYS A 582 -14.22 -12.94 7.27
N GLU A 583 -14.22 -13.62 8.39
CA GLU A 583 -14.49 -13.07 9.71
C GLU A 583 -13.18 -12.52 10.28
N VAL A 584 -13.16 -11.23 10.58
CA VAL A 584 -11.99 -10.51 11.09
C VAL A 584 -12.29 -10.00 12.49
N THR A 585 -11.47 -10.41 13.45
CA THR A 585 -11.54 -9.99 14.84
C THR A 585 -10.15 -9.53 15.31
N PRO A 586 -10.04 -8.86 16.46
CA PRO A 586 -8.74 -8.48 17.02
C PRO A 586 -7.77 -9.66 17.20
N GLU A 587 -8.30 -10.85 17.52
CA GLU A 587 -7.50 -12.04 17.85
C GLU A 587 -7.43 -13.08 16.73
N SER A 588 -8.43 -13.13 15.83
CA SER A 588 -8.60 -14.23 14.89
C SER A 588 -9.02 -13.77 13.49
N ILE A 589 -8.59 -14.53 12.50
CA ILE A 589 -9.05 -14.45 11.11
C ILE A 589 -9.62 -15.82 10.76
N ARG A 590 -10.90 -15.87 10.39
CA ARG A 590 -11.60 -17.12 10.09
C ARG A 590 -12.33 -17.03 8.76
N LEU A 591 -12.13 -18.02 7.92
CA LEU A 591 -12.90 -18.18 6.68
C LEU A 591 -14.17 -18.98 6.96
N ARG A 592 -15.28 -18.58 6.36
CA ARG A 592 -16.56 -19.28 6.53
C ARG A 592 -17.40 -19.28 5.27
N LYS A 593 -18.31 -20.25 5.16
CA LYS A 593 -19.37 -20.19 4.16
C LYS A 593 -20.43 -19.15 4.54
N LYS A 594 -21.01 -18.47 3.53
CA LYS A 594 -22.17 -17.55 3.75
C LYS A 594 -23.33 -18.28 4.40
N ILE A 595 -23.65 -19.47 3.89
CA ILE A 595 -24.66 -20.37 4.46
C ILE A 595 -23.95 -21.38 5.35
N LEU A 596 -24.17 -21.33 6.64
CA LEU A 596 -23.49 -22.19 7.62
C LEU A 596 -24.06 -23.61 7.66
N ASP A 597 -25.38 -23.78 7.50
CA ASP A 597 -26.02 -25.10 7.51
C ASP A 597 -25.71 -25.89 6.24
N LYS A 598 -25.31 -27.15 6.42
CA LYS A 598 -24.95 -28.06 5.32
C LYS A 598 -26.13 -28.33 4.39
N SER A 599 -27.31 -28.59 4.94
CA SER A 599 -28.50 -28.97 4.17
C SER A 599 -29.00 -27.78 3.33
N GLU A 600 -28.90 -26.56 3.89
CA GLU A 600 -29.23 -25.33 3.17
C GLU A 600 -28.23 -25.05 2.03
N ARG A 601 -26.92 -25.26 2.24
CA ARG A 601 -25.91 -25.14 1.19
C ARG A 601 -26.20 -26.11 0.02
N GLU A 602 -26.50 -27.38 0.32
CA GLU A 602 -26.82 -28.39 -0.69
C GLU A 602 -28.09 -28.04 -1.48
N ARG A 603 -29.11 -27.46 -0.82
CA ARG A 603 -30.35 -26.98 -1.48
C ARG A 603 -30.05 -25.80 -2.38
N ALA A 604 -29.27 -24.81 -1.92
CA ALA A 604 -28.87 -23.65 -2.67
C ALA A 604 -28.06 -24.04 -3.92
N ALA A 605 -27.12 -24.97 -3.80
CA ALA A 605 -26.32 -25.48 -4.91
C ALA A 605 -27.18 -26.21 -5.97
N LYS A 606 -28.17 -27.00 -5.55
CA LYS A 606 -29.13 -27.64 -6.48
C LYS A 606 -29.99 -26.63 -7.23
N LYS A 607 -30.47 -25.58 -6.52
CA LYS A 607 -31.27 -24.50 -7.13
C LYS A 607 -30.46 -23.72 -8.17
N LYS A 608 -29.18 -23.42 -7.90
CA LYS A 608 -28.29 -22.72 -8.84
C LYS A 608 -28.08 -23.54 -10.12
N LYS A 609 -27.80 -24.82 -10.00
CA LYS A 609 -27.65 -25.73 -11.15
C LYS A 609 -28.93 -25.89 -12.00
N SER A 610 -30.12 -25.74 -11.39
CA SER A 610 -31.40 -25.81 -12.11
C SER A 610 -31.76 -24.50 -12.83
N VAL A 611 -31.10 -23.41 -12.53
CA VAL A 611 -31.28 -22.10 -13.22
C VAL A 611 -30.27 -21.95 -14.36
N GLU A 612 -29.11 -22.58 -14.26
CA GLU A 612 -28.05 -22.57 -15.28
C GLU A 612 -28.25 -23.66 -16.39
N ALA A 613 -29.12 -24.65 -16.18
CA ALA A 613 -29.55 -25.67 -17.14
C ALA A 613 -30.86 -25.24 -17.85
#